data_4eabfdc93f60622b4457b3caa0291ae3
#
_entry.id   4eabfdc93f60622b4457b3caa0291ae3
#
_cell.length_a   1.000
_cell.length_b   1.000
_cell.length_c   1.000
_cell.angle_alpha   90.00
_cell.angle_beta   90.00
_cell.angle_gamma   90.00
#
_symmetry.space_group_name_H-M   'P 1'
#
loop_
_entity.id
_entity.type
_entity.pdbx_description
1 polymer ?
#
loop_
_entity_poly.entity_id
_entity_poly.type
_entity_poly.pdbx_seq_one_letter_code
_entity_poly.pdbx_strand_id
1 'polypeptide(L)'
;MHQPYQVRGRRVRRGAFPNLQDPDPDREDDGRMMLSPRLIVPDPVRASAFYQAALGAEQVFAAPPAEDGRPSMIEHRVKGGSFRVSPAVRAWGWRSPEDLGGSPVLIEVEIEDADAVGERMIAHGAEVVVPIENRPYGKRSGRIRDPFGHLWIITGHLR
;
A
#
# COMPACT_ATOMS: atom_id res chain seq x y z
N MET A 1 -7.96 -27.67 19.76
CA MET A 1 -7.81 -26.68 20.88
C MET A 1 -6.91 -25.56 20.37
N HIS A 2 -7.51 -24.41 20.03
CA HIS A 2 -6.76 -23.23 19.58
C HIS A 2 -6.55 -22.32 20.78
N GLN A 3 -5.29 -22.13 21.20
CA GLN A 3 -4.98 -21.13 22.21
C GLN A 3 -5.04 -19.72 21.58
N PRO A 4 -5.69 -18.76 22.22
CA PRO A 4 -5.67 -17.37 21.77
C PRO A 4 -4.31 -16.76 22.05
N TYR A 5 -3.81 -16.02 21.06
CA TYR A 5 -2.57 -15.24 21.14
C TYR A 5 -2.68 -14.22 22.29
N GLN A 6 -1.87 -14.39 23.33
CA GLN A 6 -1.81 -13.46 24.46
C GLN A 6 -0.73 -12.41 24.21
N VAL A 7 -1.14 -11.18 23.92
CA VAL A 7 -0.27 -10.00 24.10
C VAL A 7 -0.26 -9.64 25.56
N ARG A 8 0.93 -9.64 26.20
CA ARG A 8 1.09 -9.28 27.61
C ARG A 8 0.43 -7.93 27.91
N GLY A 9 -0.58 -7.93 28.74
CA GLY A 9 -0.89 -6.80 29.60
C GLY A 9 -2.13 -5.95 29.30
N ARG A 10 -3.00 -6.27 28.32
CA ARG A 10 -4.36 -5.68 28.28
C ARG A 10 -5.32 -6.63 27.57
N ARG A 11 -6.42 -6.98 28.25
CA ARG A 11 -7.61 -7.53 27.58
C ARG A 11 -8.10 -6.45 26.61
N VAL A 12 -7.78 -6.62 25.34
CA VAL A 12 -8.49 -5.90 24.28
C VAL A 12 -9.92 -6.45 24.33
N ARG A 13 -10.87 -5.62 24.74
CA ARG A 13 -12.29 -5.95 24.57
C ARG A 13 -12.47 -6.32 23.10
N ARG A 14 -13.14 -7.42 22.85
CA ARG A 14 -13.66 -7.75 21.52
C ARG A 14 -14.68 -6.64 21.12
N GLY A 15 -14.17 -5.49 20.79
CA GLY A 15 -14.88 -4.46 20.07
C GLY A 15 -14.92 -4.89 18.63
N ALA A 16 -16.12 -5.09 18.15
CA ALA A 16 -16.46 -5.50 16.81
C ALA A 16 -15.46 -4.98 15.78
N PHE A 17 -14.72 -5.91 15.16
CA PHE A 17 -14.24 -5.64 13.82
C PHE A 17 -15.48 -5.31 13.00
N PRO A 18 -15.64 -4.13 12.41
CA PRO A 18 -16.66 -3.96 11.41
C PRO A 18 -16.46 -5.11 10.44
N ASN A 19 -17.52 -5.82 10.15
CA ASN A 19 -17.57 -6.95 9.25
C ASN A 19 -16.80 -6.55 7.99
N LEU A 20 -15.57 -7.05 7.83
CA LEU A 20 -14.78 -6.89 6.61
C LEU A 20 -15.45 -7.79 5.58
N GLN A 21 -16.60 -7.34 5.08
CA GLN A 21 -17.19 -7.94 3.89
C GLN A 21 -16.16 -7.80 2.78
N ASP A 22 -15.95 -8.88 2.07
CA ASP A 22 -15.07 -8.87 0.89
C ASP A 22 -15.59 -7.77 -0.04
N PRO A 23 -14.80 -6.76 -0.35
CA PRO A 23 -15.26 -5.58 -1.07
C PRO A 23 -15.64 -5.85 -2.53
N ASP A 24 -15.28 -7.00 -3.07
CA ASP A 24 -15.56 -7.37 -4.46
C ASP A 24 -16.53 -8.57 -4.50
N PRO A 25 -17.88 -8.33 -4.64
CA PRO A 25 -18.85 -9.40 -4.71
C PRO A 25 -18.73 -10.27 -5.97
N ASP A 26 -18.03 -9.78 -7.00
CA ASP A 26 -17.82 -10.52 -8.25
C ASP A 26 -16.49 -11.31 -8.23
N ARG A 27 -15.78 -11.27 -7.11
CA ARG A 27 -14.54 -12.02 -6.92
C ARG A 27 -14.90 -13.48 -6.66
N GLU A 28 -14.79 -14.30 -7.67
CA GLU A 28 -14.83 -15.74 -7.51
C GLU A 28 -13.70 -16.18 -6.58
N ASP A 29 -14.04 -16.77 -5.45
CA ASP A 29 -13.08 -17.45 -4.58
C ASP A 29 -12.66 -18.75 -5.27
N ASP A 30 -11.64 -18.66 -6.10
CA ASP A 30 -11.07 -19.82 -6.82
C ASP A 30 -10.10 -20.65 -5.95
N GLY A 31 -10.07 -20.37 -4.64
CA GLY A 31 -9.18 -21.04 -3.68
C GLY A 31 -7.71 -20.63 -3.80
N ARG A 32 -7.38 -19.63 -4.62
CA ARG A 32 -6.00 -19.13 -4.76
C ARG A 32 -5.62 -18.24 -3.60
N MET A 33 -4.39 -18.42 -3.12
CA MET A 33 -3.82 -17.48 -2.15
C MET A 33 -3.62 -16.11 -2.82
N MET A 34 -4.21 -15.07 -2.23
CA MET A 34 -4.03 -13.69 -2.65
C MET A 34 -3.16 -12.95 -1.65
N LEU A 35 -2.07 -12.37 -2.15
CA LEU A 35 -1.23 -11.47 -1.36
C LEU A 35 -1.64 -10.03 -1.68
N SER A 36 -2.09 -9.29 -0.67
CA SER A 36 -2.42 -7.89 -0.79
C SER A 36 -1.73 -7.10 0.32
N PRO A 37 -0.68 -6.33 0.02
CA PRO A 37 -0.03 -5.50 1.02
C PRO A 37 -0.98 -4.41 1.53
N ARG A 38 -0.82 -4.06 2.81
CA ARG A 38 -1.52 -2.94 3.42
C ARG A 38 -0.52 -1.88 3.82
N LEU A 39 -0.59 -0.73 3.17
CA LEU A 39 0.27 0.41 3.42
C LEU A 39 -0.33 1.26 4.54
N ILE A 40 0.43 1.47 5.59
CA ILE A 40 0.01 2.31 6.71
C ILE A 40 0.46 3.73 6.43
N VAL A 41 -0.50 4.64 6.36
CA VAL A 41 -0.29 6.03 5.94
C VAL A 41 -0.93 7.00 6.93
N PRO A 42 -0.45 8.25 7.04
CA PRO A 42 -1.07 9.25 7.91
C PRO A 42 -2.50 9.63 7.48
N ASP A 43 -2.75 9.64 6.16
CA ASP A 43 -4.04 10.03 5.59
C ASP A 43 -4.37 9.13 4.38
N PRO A 44 -5.31 8.18 4.52
CA PRO A 44 -5.71 7.28 3.46
C PRO A 44 -6.29 7.96 2.22
N VAL A 45 -6.99 9.08 2.39
CA VAL A 45 -7.61 9.81 1.27
C VAL A 45 -6.54 10.47 0.40
N ARG A 46 -5.57 11.15 1.02
CA ARG A 46 -4.42 11.71 0.30
C ARG A 46 -3.58 10.64 -0.36
N ALA A 47 -3.36 9.52 0.33
CA ALA A 47 -2.61 8.40 -0.23
C ALA A 47 -3.33 7.79 -1.44
N SER A 48 -4.65 7.60 -1.34
CA SER A 48 -5.47 7.12 -2.46
C SER A 48 -5.34 8.04 -3.68
N ALA A 49 -5.47 9.34 -3.50
CA ALA A 49 -5.33 10.32 -4.59
C ALA A 49 -3.94 10.25 -5.25
N PHE A 50 -2.88 10.13 -4.45
CA PHE A 50 -1.52 9.96 -4.96
C PHE A 50 -1.37 8.68 -5.80
N TYR A 51 -1.80 7.53 -5.30
CA TYR A 51 -1.63 6.27 -6.01
C TYR A 51 -2.48 6.18 -7.28
N GLN A 52 -3.65 6.81 -7.29
CA GLN A 52 -4.45 6.94 -8.52
C GLN A 52 -3.70 7.78 -9.57
N ALA A 53 -3.19 8.93 -9.18
CA ALA A 53 -2.50 9.85 -10.10
C ALA A 53 -1.14 9.29 -10.56
N ALA A 54 -0.35 8.75 -9.67
CA ALA A 54 1.03 8.34 -9.93
C ALA A 54 1.15 6.94 -10.54
N LEU A 55 0.39 5.98 -10.03
CA LEU A 55 0.45 4.58 -10.47
C LEU A 55 -0.67 4.19 -11.44
N GLY A 56 -1.67 5.06 -11.64
CA GLY A 56 -2.89 4.69 -12.35
C GLY A 56 -3.71 3.64 -11.59
N ALA A 57 -3.60 3.60 -10.27
CA ALA A 57 -4.34 2.67 -9.45
C ALA A 57 -5.83 3.00 -9.45
N GLU A 58 -6.67 2.00 -9.62
CA GLU A 58 -8.12 2.14 -9.51
C GLU A 58 -8.55 1.95 -8.06
N GLN A 59 -9.30 2.92 -7.50
CA GLN A 59 -9.94 2.71 -6.21
C GLN A 59 -11.16 1.82 -6.40
N VAL A 60 -11.12 0.61 -5.87
CA VAL A 60 -12.21 -0.37 -6.02
C VAL A 60 -13.12 -0.44 -4.80
N PHE A 61 -12.62 -0.01 -3.64
CA PHE A 61 -13.40 0.01 -2.41
C PHE A 61 -12.89 1.07 -1.44
N ALA A 62 -13.81 1.65 -0.66
CA ALA A 62 -13.48 2.43 0.53
C ALA A 62 -14.40 2.00 1.68
N ALA A 63 -13.81 1.70 2.83
CA ALA A 63 -14.59 1.40 4.03
C ALA A 63 -15.45 2.60 4.43
N PRO A 64 -16.59 2.39 5.09
CA PRO A 64 -17.37 3.48 5.64
C PRO A 64 -16.51 4.41 6.51
N PRO A 65 -16.79 5.72 6.53
CA PRO A 65 -16.07 6.66 7.35
C PRO A 65 -16.10 6.27 8.84
N ALA A 66 -14.96 6.39 9.50
CA ALA A 66 -14.84 6.29 10.95
C ALA A 66 -15.36 7.59 11.62
N GLU A 67 -15.27 7.67 12.96
CA GLU A 67 -15.71 8.85 13.71
C GLU A 67 -15.04 10.16 13.26
N ASP A 68 -13.81 10.08 12.76
CA ASP A 68 -13.05 11.21 12.22
C ASP A 68 -13.42 11.60 10.78
N GLY A 69 -14.44 10.94 10.20
CA GLY A 69 -14.93 11.16 8.85
C GLY A 69 -14.06 10.55 7.73
N ARG A 70 -12.98 9.85 8.08
CA ARG A 70 -12.08 9.23 7.10
C ARG A 70 -12.31 7.71 7.01
N PRO A 71 -12.16 7.11 5.82
CA PRO A 71 -12.24 5.66 5.67
C PRO A 71 -11.09 4.99 6.43
N SER A 72 -11.41 3.91 7.16
CA SER A 72 -10.42 3.10 7.87
C SER A 72 -9.58 2.25 6.91
N MET A 73 -10.00 2.12 5.67
CA MET A 73 -9.28 1.38 4.63
C MET A 73 -9.81 1.78 3.24
N ILE A 74 -8.89 1.91 2.29
CA ILE A 74 -9.21 2.06 0.87
C ILE A 74 -8.44 0.98 0.11
N GLU A 75 -9.11 0.25 -0.77
CA GLU A 75 -8.51 -0.76 -1.63
C GLU A 75 -8.29 -0.23 -3.03
N HIS A 76 -7.13 -0.55 -3.56
CA HIS A 76 -6.71 -0.18 -4.90
C HIS A 76 -6.36 -1.41 -5.71
N ARG A 77 -6.73 -1.37 -6.99
CA ARG A 77 -6.32 -2.34 -8.00
C ARG A 77 -5.30 -1.70 -8.94
N VAL A 78 -4.26 -2.43 -9.23
CA VAL A 78 -3.29 -2.12 -10.29
C VAL A 78 -3.21 -3.32 -11.22
N LYS A 79 -2.67 -3.13 -12.44
CA LYS A 79 -2.46 -4.25 -13.34
C LYS A 79 -1.57 -5.30 -12.65
N GLY A 80 -2.11 -6.49 -12.43
CA GLY A 80 -1.39 -7.62 -11.82
C GLY A 80 -1.48 -7.72 -10.30
N GLY A 81 -2.24 -6.86 -9.60
CA GLY A 81 -2.37 -6.97 -8.16
C GLY A 81 -3.29 -5.95 -7.51
N SER A 82 -3.35 -6.02 -6.20
CA SER A 82 -4.06 -5.05 -5.38
C SER A 82 -3.26 -4.71 -4.12
N PHE A 83 -3.56 -3.56 -3.55
CA PHE A 83 -3.05 -3.16 -2.25
C PHE A 83 -4.08 -2.30 -1.51
N ARG A 84 -3.89 -2.17 -0.22
CA ARG A 84 -4.78 -1.38 0.63
C ARG A 84 -4.00 -0.27 1.31
N VAL A 85 -4.66 0.84 1.58
CA VAL A 85 -4.15 1.92 2.44
C VAL A 85 -5.02 2.02 3.68
N SER A 86 -4.40 2.25 4.83
CA SER A 86 -5.10 2.41 6.11
C SER A 86 -4.36 3.40 7.00
N PRO A 87 -5.05 4.09 7.91
CA PRO A 87 -4.39 4.93 8.89
C PRO A 87 -3.61 4.08 9.90
N ALA A 88 -2.63 4.71 10.57
CA ALA A 88 -1.92 4.08 11.66
C ALA A 88 -2.88 3.80 12.84
N VAL A 89 -2.76 2.61 13.43
CA VAL A 89 -3.49 2.22 14.65
C VAL A 89 -2.47 1.72 15.66
N ARG A 90 -1.93 2.65 16.45
CA ARG A 90 -0.83 2.37 17.39
C ARG A 90 -1.16 1.27 18.39
N ALA A 91 -2.42 1.18 18.83
CA ALA A 91 -2.88 0.14 19.75
C ALA A 91 -2.77 -1.29 19.16
N TRP A 92 -2.72 -1.41 17.81
CA TRP A 92 -2.57 -2.69 17.11
C TRP A 92 -1.14 -2.87 16.57
N GLY A 93 -0.22 -1.95 16.87
CA GLY A 93 1.13 -1.97 16.33
C GLY A 93 1.24 -1.53 14.88
N TRP A 94 0.18 -1.00 14.28
CA TRP A 94 0.20 -0.48 12.91
C TRP A 94 0.83 0.90 12.90
N ARG A 95 2.01 0.99 12.31
CA ARG A 95 2.79 2.22 12.26
C ARG A 95 3.12 2.59 10.81
N SER A 96 3.06 3.88 10.53
CA SER A 96 3.50 4.40 9.23
C SER A 96 5.04 4.40 9.14
N PRO A 97 5.61 4.49 7.93
CA PRO A 97 7.05 4.70 7.76
C PRO A 97 7.58 5.92 8.52
N GLU A 98 6.79 6.98 8.62
CA GLU A 98 7.14 8.18 9.41
C GLU A 98 7.26 7.84 10.91
N ASP A 99 6.31 7.08 11.48
CA ASP A 99 6.37 6.63 12.88
C ASP A 99 7.60 5.75 13.18
N LEU A 100 8.12 5.06 12.16
CA LEU A 100 9.25 4.13 12.26
C LEU A 100 10.59 4.76 11.88
N GLY A 101 10.60 5.95 11.29
CA GLY A 101 11.79 6.56 10.71
C GLY A 101 12.28 5.87 9.43
N GLY A 102 11.44 5.09 8.77
CA GLY A 102 11.73 4.40 7.51
C GLY A 102 10.74 3.29 7.19
N SER A 103 10.84 2.72 5.99
CA SER A 103 10.00 1.60 5.55
C SER A 103 10.78 0.29 5.66
N PRO A 104 10.28 -0.71 6.43
CA PRO A 104 10.93 -2.03 6.52
C PRO A 104 10.60 -2.93 5.33
N VAL A 105 9.75 -2.48 4.41
CA VAL A 105 9.30 -3.22 3.24
C VAL A 105 9.60 -2.42 1.98
N LEU A 106 10.09 -3.10 0.95
CA LEU A 106 10.18 -2.59 -0.41
C LEU A 106 8.99 -3.15 -1.21
N ILE A 107 8.32 -2.26 -1.94
CA ILE A 107 7.22 -2.64 -2.82
C ILE A 107 7.75 -2.60 -4.23
N GLU A 108 7.74 -3.72 -4.91
CA GLU A 108 8.23 -3.82 -6.28
C GLU A 108 7.07 -3.88 -7.26
N VAL A 109 7.15 -3.05 -8.31
CA VAL A 109 6.24 -3.08 -9.44
C VAL A 109 7.04 -3.23 -10.73
N GLU A 110 6.64 -4.19 -11.55
CA GLU A 110 7.18 -4.37 -12.89
C GLU A 110 6.18 -3.84 -13.91
N ILE A 111 6.63 -2.91 -14.75
CA ILE A 111 5.79 -2.16 -15.69
C ILE A 111 6.52 -1.97 -17.01
N GLU A 112 5.78 -1.59 -18.04
CA GLU A 112 6.35 -1.40 -19.37
C GLU A 112 7.31 -0.20 -19.41
N ASP A 113 6.90 0.96 -18.90
CA ASP A 113 7.68 2.20 -18.89
C ASP A 113 7.93 2.69 -17.44
N ALA A 114 9.10 2.31 -16.92
CA ALA A 114 9.53 2.69 -15.57
C ALA A 114 9.72 4.21 -15.42
N ASP A 115 10.24 4.88 -16.45
CA ASP A 115 10.50 6.31 -16.39
C ASP A 115 9.19 7.10 -16.30
N ALA A 116 8.20 6.77 -17.13
CA ALA A 116 6.91 7.46 -17.12
C ALA A 116 6.21 7.35 -15.77
N VAL A 117 6.29 6.20 -15.09
CA VAL A 117 5.73 6.05 -13.75
C VAL A 117 6.56 6.82 -12.73
N GLY A 118 7.89 6.73 -12.80
CA GLY A 118 8.79 7.48 -11.93
C GLY A 118 8.55 8.99 -12.02
N GLU A 119 8.44 9.53 -13.22
CA GLU A 119 8.16 10.95 -13.46
C GLU A 119 6.80 11.37 -12.87
N ARG A 120 5.75 10.56 -13.03
CA ARG A 120 4.45 10.84 -12.41
C ARG A 120 4.52 10.81 -10.88
N MET A 121 5.23 9.84 -10.30
CA MET A 121 5.42 9.79 -8.85
C MET A 121 6.12 11.06 -8.33
N ILE A 122 7.20 11.49 -9.01
CA ILE A 122 7.95 12.70 -8.66
C ILE A 122 7.07 13.94 -8.80
N ALA A 123 6.31 14.06 -9.89
CA ALA A 123 5.38 15.18 -10.12
C ALA A 123 4.32 15.31 -9.02
N HIS A 124 4.02 14.22 -8.30
CA HIS A 124 3.08 14.19 -7.18
C HIS A 124 3.76 14.15 -5.80
N GLY A 125 5.05 14.52 -5.73
CA GLY A 125 5.75 14.74 -4.48
C GLY A 125 6.57 13.56 -3.94
N ALA A 126 6.83 12.54 -4.75
CA ALA A 126 7.76 11.48 -4.39
C ALA A 126 9.23 11.91 -4.59
N GLU A 127 10.13 11.24 -3.87
CA GLU A 127 11.57 11.50 -3.89
C GLU A 127 12.33 10.37 -4.59
N VAL A 128 13.32 10.71 -5.40
CA VAL A 128 14.24 9.74 -5.99
C VAL A 128 15.27 9.31 -4.94
N VAL A 129 15.26 8.03 -4.58
CA VAL A 129 16.28 7.42 -3.71
C VAL A 129 17.41 6.81 -4.51
N VAL A 130 17.05 6.14 -5.62
CA VAL A 130 18.00 5.62 -6.61
C VAL A 130 17.43 5.94 -7.99
N PRO A 131 18.17 6.64 -8.87
CA PRO A 131 17.70 6.98 -10.20
C PRO A 131 17.25 5.75 -11.01
N ILE A 132 16.25 5.95 -11.87
CA ILE A 132 15.81 4.90 -12.81
C ILE A 132 16.80 4.87 -13.97
N GLU A 133 17.57 3.78 -14.05
CA GLU A 133 18.63 3.59 -15.02
C GLU A 133 18.68 2.14 -15.49
N ASN A 134 19.36 1.89 -16.61
CA ASN A 134 19.66 0.54 -17.05
C ASN A 134 20.60 -0.13 -16.05
N ARG A 135 20.20 -1.30 -15.57
CA ARG A 135 20.94 -2.07 -14.57
C ARG A 135 21.68 -3.25 -15.22
N PRO A 136 22.82 -3.67 -14.65
CA PRO A 136 23.61 -4.78 -15.21
C PRO A 136 22.84 -6.10 -15.36
N TYR A 137 21.75 -6.27 -14.60
CA TYR A 137 20.89 -7.45 -14.65
C TYR A 137 19.80 -7.41 -15.74
N GLY A 138 19.90 -6.48 -16.69
CA GLY A 138 19.03 -6.47 -17.89
C GLY A 138 17.67 -5.83 -17.69
N LYS A 139 17.50 -4.99 -16.69
CA LYS A 139 16.28 -4.22 -16.44
C LYS A 139 16.59 -2.73 -16.27
N ARG A 140 15.61 -1.91 -16.59
CA ARG A 140 15.61 -0.49 -16.20
C ARG A 140 14.94 -0.34 -14.87
N SER A 141 15.63 0.12 -13.82
CA SER A 141 15.09 0.12 -12.48
C SER A 141 15.64 1.24 -11.61
N GLY A 142 14.82 1.74 -10.69
CA GLY A 142 15.16 2.71 -9.68
C GLY A 142 14.38 2.52 -8.38
N ARG A 143 14.65 3.38 -7.40
CA ARG A 143 13.93 3.39 -6.12
C ARG A 143 13.38 4.77 -5.86
N ILE A 144 12.11 4.82 -5.53
CA ILE A 144 11.37 6.04 -5.26
C ILE A 144 10.71 5.92 -3.90
N ARG A 145 10.81 6.97 -3.09
CA ARG A 145 10.07 7.11 -1.84
C ARG A 145 8.81 7.91 -2.11
N ASP A 146 7.66 7.34 -1.80
CA ASP A 146 6.41 8.07 -1.91
C ASP A 146 6.25 9.14 -0.80
N PRO A 147 5.28 10.06 -0.90
CA PRO A 147 5.08 11.13 0.08
C PRO A 147 4.69 10.63 1.50
N PHE A 148 4.44 9.33 1.66
CA PHE A 148 4.07 8.69 2.92
C PHE A 148 5.20 7.84 3.49
N GLY A 149 6.37 7.87 2.83
CA GLY A 149 7.59 7.20 3.26
C GLY A 149 7.75 5.76 2.81
N HIS A 150 6.80 5.18 2.06
CA HIS A 150 6.98 3.84 1.51
C HIS A 150 7.98 3.85 0.36
N LEU A 151 8.79 2.78 0.28
CA LEU A 151 9.82 2.63 -0.74
C LEU A 151 9.32 1.71 -1.85
N TRP A 152 9.40 2.21 -3.08
CA TRP A 152 9.01 1.52 -4.30
C TRP A 152 10.22 1.21 -5.17
N ILE A 153 10.33 -0.03 -5.63
CA ILE A 153 11.21 -0.41 -6.72
C ILE A 153 10.37 -0.36 -7.99
N ILE A 154 10.71 0.54 -8.88
CA ILE A 154 10.07 0.65 -10.18
C ILE A 154 10.97 -0.02 -11.20
N THR A 155 10.46 -1.05 -11.86
CA THR A 155 11.22 -1.87 -12.80
C THR A 155 10.52 -1.93 -14.14
N GLY A 156 11.26 -1.81 -15.22
CA GLY A 156 10.75 -1.84 -16.59
C GLY A 156 11.75 -2.42 -17.57
N HIS A 157 11.40 -2.34 -18.87
CA HIS A 157 12.29 -2.78 -19.94
C HIS A 157 13.49 -1.84 -20.10
N LEU A 158 14.59 -2.36 -20.62
CA LEU A 158 15.76 -1.54 -21.02
C LEU A 158 15.36 -0.52 -22.08
N ARG A 159 15.95 0.64 -22.03
CA ARG A 159 15.93 1.66 -23.08
C ARG A 159 17.28 1.71 -23.80
#